data_dc0740d0b195659db7878a4d91b64804
#
_entry.id   dc0740d0b195659db7878a4d91b64804
#
_cell.length_a   1.000
_cell.length_b   1.000
_cell.length_c   1.000
_cell.angle_alpha   90.00
_cell.angle_beta   90.00
_cell.angle_gamma   90.00
#
_symmetry.space_group_name_H-M   'P 1'
#
loop_
_entity.id
_entity.type
_entity.pdbx_description
1 polymer ?
#
loop_
_entity_poly.entity_id
_entity_poly.type
_entity_poly.pdbx_seq_one_letter_code
_entity_poly.pdbx_strand_id
1 'polypeptide(L)'
;GTSYATPSVSGILAMMIEANPDLTTAEMKEILKLTAERRGEASAPDVDPFWNRDFGWGMVDAYEAVKLAMYLAEENLTGTVDVSTQVHILNSSVNATTGLHELRGVAWGQAGSVSKVEFRIDGGPWMEAAYETVEGGLAALERFEWVVALDLDRLEAGNQTVEVRGLNEQGAPSLSVFAAVVGTGAGDGESMDLGVNLLTLSAFLVLLILVGLLVQGAQIDPPGTLHSLNEAGPVEAVLLDEADSPE
;
A
#
# COMPACT_ATOMS: atom_id res chain seq x y z
N GLY A 1 0.50 -21.30 22.75
CA GLY A 1 1.16 -21.65 21.51
C GLY A 1 0.14 -21.81 20.37
N THR A 2 0.58 -22.27 19.23
CA THR A 2 -0.23 -22.41 17.98
C THR A 2 -1.49 -23.25 18.16
N SER A 3 -1.49 -24.26 19.06
CA SER A 3 -2.66 -25.08 19.37
C SER A 3 -3.84 -24.29 19.97
N TYR A 4 -3.58 -23.14 20.59
CA TYR A 4 -4.62 -22.22 21.06
C TYR A 4 -4.94 -21.14 20.03
N ALA A 5 -3.98 -20.72 19.23
CA ALA A 5 -4.19 -19.73 18.18
C ALA A 5 -5.09 -20.26 17.06
N THR A 6 -4.92 -21.53 16.66
CA THR A 6 -5.71 -22.16 15.59
C THR A 6 -7.22 -22.10 15.83
N PRO A 7 -7.77 -22.53 16.99
CA PRO A 7 -9.21 -22.43 17.24
C PRO A 7 -9.70 -20.98 17.33
N SER A 8 -8.84 -20.04 17.75
CA SER A 8 -9.21 -18.61 17.75
C SER A 8 -9.43 -18.10 16.32
N VAL A 9 -8.53 -18.42 15.39
CA VAL A 9 -8.72 -18.07 13.97
C VAL A 9 -9.92 -18.78 13.37
N SER A 10 -10.16 -20.07 13.74
CA SER A 10 -11.37 -20.79 13.29
C SER A 10 -12.65 -20.13 13.77
N GLY A 11 -12.66 -19.59 15.00
CA GLY A 11 -13.80 -18.82 15.53
C GLY A 11 -14.04 -17.51 14.74
N ILE A 12 -12.97 -16.81 14.36
CA ILE A 12 -13.06 -15.59 13.53
C ILE A 12 -13.63 -15.95 12.14
N LEU A 13 -13.14 -17.02 11.51
CA LEU A 13 -13.69 -17.50 10.25
C LEU A 13 -15.18 -17.85 10.33
N ALA A 14 -15.62 -18.45 11.44
CA ALA A 14 -17.04 -18.74 11.66
C ALA A 14 -17.88 -17.47 11.75
N MET A 15 -17.39 -16.42 12.44
CA MET A 15 -18.05 -15.11 12.48
C MET A 15 -18.08 -14.43 11.11
N MET A 16 -17.01 -14.53 10.31
CA MET A 16 -16.99 -14.02 8.94
C MET A 16 -18.02 -14.70 8.05
N ILE A 17 -18.16 -16.05 8.16
CA ILE A 17 -19.17 -16.82 7.41
C ILE A 17 -20.58 -16.47 7.88
N GLU A 18 -20.80 -16.22 9.18
CA GLU A 18 -22.10 -15.76 9.69
C GLU A 18 -22.46 -14.38 9.13
N ALA A 19 -21.49 -13.49 9.04
CA ALA A 19 -21.65 -12.14 8.49
C ALA A 19 -21.85 -12.14 6.96
N ASN A 20 -21.19 -13.06 6.25
CA ASN A 20 -21.25 -13.22 4.80
C ASN A 20 -21.10 -14.69 4.42
N PRO A 21 -22.22 -15.43 4.30
CA PRO A 21 -22.21 -16.88 4.00
C PRO A 21 -21.64 -17.25 2.62
N ASP A 22 -21.61 -16.31 1.69
CA ASP A 22 -21.16 -16.53 0.32
C ASP A 22 -19.64 -16.32 0.13
N LEU A 23 -18.90 -15.99 1.21
CA LEU A 23 -17.44 -15.81 1.15
C LEU A 23 -16.73 -17.08 0.65
N THR A 24 -15.90 -16.89 -0.35
CA THR A 24 -14.99 -17.94 -0.80
C THR A 24 -13.84 -18.14 0.18
N THR A 25 -13.24 -19.34 0.18
CA THR A 25 -12.04 -19.61 1.00
C THR A 25 -10.87 -18.66 0.66
N ALA A 26 -10.76 -18.24 -0.60
CA ALA A 26 -9.73 -17.32 -1.04
C ALA A 26 -9.94 -15.93 -0.45
N GLU A 27 -11.16 -15.41 -0.50
CA GLU A 27 -11.53 -14.13 0.11
C GLU A 27 -11.31 -14.15 1.64
N MET A 28 -11.75 -15.21 2.33
CA MET A 28 -11.53 -15.33 3.76
C MET A 28 -10.06 -15.26 4.15
N LYS A 29 -9.19 -15.94 3.41
CA LYS A 29 -7.73 -15.90 3.65
C LYS A 29 -7.17 -14.51 3.41
N GLU A 30 -7.60 -13.87 2.33
CA GLU A 30 -7.07 -12.55 1.98
C GLU A 30 -7.56 -11.46 2.94
N ILE A 31 -8.82 -11.52 3.37
CA ILE A 31 -9.36 -10.65 4.42
C ILE A 31 -8.51 -10.76 5.69
N LEU A 32 -8.23 -11.99 6.17
CA LEU A 32 -7.40 -12.18 7.36
C LEU A 32 -5.99 -11.60 7.23
N LYS A 33 -5.37 -11.70 6.05
CA LYS A 33 -4.06 -11.12 5.80
C LYS A 33 -4.11 -9.59 5.73
N LEU A 34 -5.09 -9.05 5.02
CA LEU A 34 -5.25 -7.63 4.79
C LEU A 34 -5.54 -6.88 6.08
N THR A 35 -6.38 -7.43 6.94
CA THR A 35 -6.82 -6.81 8.20
C THR A 35 -5.91 -7.10 9.39
N ALA A 36 -4.90 -7.99 9.24
CA ALA A 36 -3.98 -8.31 10.32
C ALA A 36 -3.17 -7.09 10.77
N GLU A 37 -3.04 -6.91 12.10
CA GLU A 37 -2.16 -5.90 12.68
C GLU A 37 -0.70 -6.27 12.44
N ARG A 38 0.00 -5.47 11.65
CA ARG A 38 1.38 -5.73 11.21
C ARG A 38 2.34 -5.84 12.40
N ARG A 39 3.25 -6.81 12.32
CA ARG A 39 4.29 -7.07 13.33
C ARG A 39 5.63 -7.32 12.65
N GLY A 40 6.65 -6.58 13.10
CA GLY A 40 8.00 -6.68 12.55
C GLY A 40 8.12 -6.16 11.12
N GLU A 41 9.33 -6.19 10.60
CA GLU A 41 9.63 -5.81 9.22
C GLU A 41 9.44 -7.01 8.28
N ALA A 42 9.09 -6.74 7.03
CA ALA A 42 8.93 -7.78 6.03
C ALA A 42 10.22 -8.58 5.83
N SER A 43 10.13 -9.91 5.79
CA SER A 43 11.29 -10.78 5.59
C SER A 43 11.73 -10.91 4.13
N ALA A 44 10.84 -10.59 3.19
CA ALA A 44 11.09 -10.59 1.75
C ALA A 44 10.30 -9.45 1.09
N PRO A 45 10.71 -8.18 1.32
CA PRO A 45 9.91 -7.01 0.92
C PRO A 45 9.72 -6.89 -0.59
N ASP A 46 10.60 -7.49 -1.40
CA ASP A 46 10.48 -7.50 -2.86
C ASP A 46 9.37 -8.46 -3.34
N VAL A 47 9.03 -9.47 -2.54
CA VAL A 47 7.98 -10.46 -2.86
C VAL A 47 6.66 -10.09 -2.22
N ASP A 48 6.66 -9.90 -0.90
CA ASP A 48 5.52 -9.45 -0.12
C ASP A 48 6.01 -8.42 0.91
N PRO A 49 5.59 -7.14 0.78
CA PRO A 49 6.08 -6.07 1.65
C PRO A 49 5.57 -6.15 3.09
N PHE A 50 4.70 -7.11 3.40
CA PHE A 50 4.06 -7.24 4.72
C PHE A 50 4.29 -8.57 5.40
N TRP A 51 4.68 -9.60 4.65
CA TRP A 51 4.92 -10.91 5.24
C TRP A 51 6.22 -10.93 6.06
N ASN A 52 6.12 -11.44 7.28
CA ASN A 52 7.24 -11.62 8.20
C ASN A 52 7.37 -13.10 8.57
N ARG A 53 8.62 -13.62 8.57
CA ARG A 53 8.90 -15.03 8.88
C ARG A 53 8.47 -15.45 10.28
N ASP A 54 8.55 -14.56 11.26
CA ASP A 54 8.26 -14.85 12.65
C ASP A 54 6.79 -14.61 13.01
N PHE A 55 6.12 -13.68 12.32
CA PHE A 55 4.76 -13.23 12.63
C PHE A 55 3.76 -13.43 11.49
N GLY A 56 4.16 -14.01 10.36
CA GLY A 56 3.29 -14.11 9.17
C GLY A 56 2.91 -12.73 8.65
N TRP A 57 1.63 -12.48 8.43
CA TRP A 57 1.10 -11.17 8.06
C TRP A 57 0.76 -10.28 9.26
N GLY A 58 0.92 -10.78 10.48
CA GLY A 58 0.69 -10.05 11.72
C GLY A 58 -0.27 -10.76 12.67
N MET A 59 -0.79 -10.03 13.63
CA MET A 59 -1.79 -10.51 14.57
C MET A 59 -3.19 -10.33 13.98
N VAL A 60 -3.99 -11.40 13.98
CA VAL A 60 -5.35 -11.37 13.43
C VAL A 60 -6.22 -10.36 14.18
N ASP A 61 -6.94 -9.53 13.42
CA ASP A 61 -7.95 -8.60 13.92
C ASP A 61 -9.35 -9.13 13.57
N ALA A 62 -10.07 -9.61 14.58
CA ALA A 62 -11.41 -10.19 14.41
C ALA A 62 -12.44 -9.14 13.98
N TYR A 63 -12.35 -7.93 14.54
CA TYR A 63 -13.30 -6.85 14.25
C TYR A 63 -13.17 -6.38 12.80
N GLU A 64 -11.96 -6.05 12.35
CA GLU A 64 -11.73 -5.58 10.99
C GLU A 64 -11.99 -6.70 9.96
N ALA A 65 -11.70 -7.96 10.29
CA ALA A 65 -11.98 -9.09 9.40
C ALA A 65 -13.49 -9.29 9.18
N VAL A 66 -14.29 -9.27 10.25
CA VAL A 66 -15.77 -9.41 10.15
C VAL A 66 -16.38 -8.20 9.46
N LYS A 67 -15.92 -6.99 9.78
CA LYS A 67 -16.36 -5.75 9.15
C LYS A 67 -16.13 -5.75 7.63
N LEU A 68 -14.96 -6.20 7.18
CA LEU A 68 -14.67 -6.31 5.74
C LEU A 68 -15.53 -7.41 5.08
N ALA A 69 -15.80 -8.51 5.78
CA ALA A 69 -16.71 -9.55 5.30
C ALA A 69 -18.14 -9.04 5.10
N MET A 70 -18.66 -8.25 6.05
CA MET A 70 -19.96 -7.58 5.95
C MET A 70 -19.99 -6.60 4.78
N TYR A 71 -18.95 -5.77 4.67
CA TYR A 71 -18.81 -4.81 3.57
C TYR A 71 -18.93 -5.48 2.20
N LEU A 72 -18.25 -6.62 1.97
CA LEU A 72 -18.35 -7.36 0.71
C LEU A 72 -19.77 -7.84 0.41
N ALA A 73 -20.53 -8.24 1.44
CA ALA A 73 -21.94 -8.64 1.28
C ALA A 73 -22.82 -7.44 0.94
N GLU A 74 -22.67 -6.33 1.65
CA GLU A 74 -23.47 -5.09 1.48
C GLU A 74 -23.27 -4.47 0.09
N GLU A 75 -22.04 -4.46 -0.41
CA GLU A 75 -21.67 -3.91 -1.72
C GLU A 75 -21.86 -4.93 -2.88
N ASN A 76 -22.32 -6.16 -2.60
CA ASN A 76 -22.46 -7.26 -3.56
C ASN A 76 -21.15 -7.58 -4.30
N LEU A 77 -20.03 -7.52 -3.60
CA LEU A 77 -18.68 -7.76 -4.13
C LEU A 77 -18.19 -9.19 -3.91
N THR A 78 -18.85 -9.97 -3.05
CA THR A 78 -18.50 -11.36 -2.75
C THR A 78 -18.43 -12.21 -4.02
N GLY A 79 -17.32 -12.93 -4.20
CA GLY A 79 -17.06 -13.74 -5.40
C GLY A 79 -16.67 -12.94 -6.65
N THR A 80 -16.61 -11.60 -6.57
CA THR A 80 -16.26 -10.74 -7.71
C THR A 80 -14.90 -10.07 -7.57
N VAL A 81 -14.38 -10.02 -6.34
CA VAL A 81 -13.06 -9.41 -6.07
C VAL A 81 -11.91 -10.28 -6.57
N ASP A 82 -10.91 -9.65 -7.14
CA ASP A 82 -9.65 -10.31 -7.47
C ASP A 82 -8.72 -10.28 -6.26
N VAL A 83 -8.68 -11.39 -5.52
CA VAL A 83 -7.83 -11.54 -4.33
C VAL A 83 -6.33 -11.58 -4.64
N SER A 84 -5.95 -11.71 -5.92
CA SER A 84 -4.55 -11.63 -6.35
C SER A 84 -4.06 -10.19 -6.53
N THR A 85 -4.98 -9.25 -6.70
CA THR A 85 -4.68 -7.81 -6.75
C THR A 85 -4.65 -7.25 -5.34
N GLN A 86 -3.52 -6.65 -4.96
CA GLN A 86 -3.25 -6.14 -3.63
C GLN A 86 -3.13 -4.62 -3.63
N VAL A 87 -3.77 -3.97 -2.67
CA VAL A 87 -3.64 -2.53 -2.40
C VAL A 87 -3.51 -2.33 -0.90
N HIS A 88 -2.56 -1.51 -0.48
CA HIS A 88 -2.36 -1.18 0.93
C HIS A 88 -2.06 0.31 1.11
N ILE A 89 -2.59 0.88 2.19
CA ILE A 89 -2.22 2.21 2.68
C ILE A 89 -0.99 2.05 3.58
N LEU A 90 0.07 2.78 3.27
CA LEU A 90 1.32 2.79 4.06
C LEU A 90 1.39 3.98 5.00
N ASN A 91 0.88 5.12 4.57
CA ASN A 91 0.94 6.37 5.33
C ASN A 91 -0.29 7.24 5.07
N SER A 92 -0.64 8.00 6.10
CA SER A 92 -1.72 9.00 6.07
C SER A 92 -1.22 10.22 6.86
N SER A 93 -0.89 11.30 6.16
CA SER A 93 -0.27 12.48 6.78
C SER A 93 -0.50 13.75 5.96
N VAL A 94 -0.38 14.91 6.61
CA VAL A 94 -0.40 16.20 5.92
C VAL A 94 0.96 16.45 5.30
N ASN A 95 0.99 16.73 3.99
CA ASN A 95 2.19 17.18 3.30
C ASN A 95 2.48 18.64 3.67
N ALA A 96 3.61 18.86 4.34
CA ALA A 96 3.98 20.20 4.83
C ALA A 96 4.23 21.24 3.72
N THR A 97 4.48 20.79 2.49
CA THR A 97 4.74 21.69 1.35
C THR A 97 3.46 22.14 0.66
N THR A 98 2.51 21.21 0.49
CA THR A 98 1.26 21.47 -0.23
C THR A 98 0.09 21.82 0.69
N GLY A 99 0.19 21.48 1.98
CA GLY A 99 -0.91 21.57 2.95
C GLY A 99 -2.00 20.51 2.76
N LEU A 100 -1.90 19.67 1.74
CA LEU A 100 -2.87 18.62 1.46
C LEU A 100 -2.66 17.41 2.37
N HIS A 101 -3.73 16.73 2.71
CA HIS A 101 -3.66 15.43 3.37
C HIS A 101 -3.40 14.35 2.32
N GLU A 102 -2.28 13.64 2.45
CA GLU A 102 -1.88 12.60 1.52
C GLU A 102 -2.05 11.21 2.15
N LEU A 103 -2.78 10.35 1.44
CA LEU A 103 -2.73 8.91 1.64
C LEU A 103 -1.76 8.35 0.61
N ARG A 104 -0.73 7.66 1.08
CA ARG A 104 0.26 6.99 0.24
C ARG A 104 0.19 5.50 0.45
N GLY A 105 0.34 4.75 -0.62
CA GLY A 105 0.27 3.30 -0.55
C GLY A 105 0.98 2.61 -1.69
N VAL A 106 0.88 1.29 -1.68
CA VAL A 106 1.44 0.42 -2.73
C VAL A 106 0.34 -0.45 -3.31
N ALA A 107 0.52 -0.80 -4.58
CA ALA A 107 -0.32 -1.77 -5.28
C ALA A 107 0.56 -2.74 -6.07
N TRP A 108 0.16 -4.02 -6.08
CA TRP A 108 0.80 -5.06 -6.88
C TRP A 108 -0.14 -6.22 -7.18
N GLY A 109 0.15 -7.01 -8.21
CA GLY A 109 -0.55 -8.25 -8.53
C GLY A 109 0.29 -9.48 -8.18
N GLN A 110 -0.30 -10.47 -7.51
CA GLN A 110 0.37 -11.76 -7.26
C GLN A 110 0.32 -12.69 -8.47
N ALA A 111 -0.70 -12.56 -9.32
CA ALA A 111 -0.95 -13.40 -10.49
C ALA A 111 -1.41 -12.59 -11.71
N GLY A 112 -1.02 -11.34 -11.81
CA GLY A 112 -1.41 -10.42 -12.88
C GLY A 112 -0.97 -9.01 -12.57
N SER A 113 -1.32 -8.07 -13.44
CA SER A 113 -0.97 -6.66 -13.28
C SER A 113 -2.13 -5.87 -12.72
N VAL A 114 -1.82 -4.87 -11.91
CA VAL A 114 -2.77 -3.83 -11.48
C VAL A 114 -2.83 -2.77 -12.57
N SER A 115 -4.01 -2.54 -13.14
CA SER A 115 -4.19 -1.55 -14.21
C SER A 115 -4.32 -0.13 -13.69
N LYS A 116 -4.98 0.06 -12.53
CA LYS A 116 -5.13 1.34 -11.85
C LYS A 116 -5.51 1.16 -10.39
N VAL A 117 -5.35 2.23 -9.61
CA VAL A 117 -5.86 2.36 -8.26
C VAL A 117 -6.93 3.43 -8.25
N GLU A 118 -8.07 3.14 -7.65
CA GLU A 118 -9.20 4.04 -7.49
C GLU A 118 -9.47 4.30 -6.02
N PHE A 119 -9.99 5.49 -5.73
CA PHE A 119 -10.49 5.83 -4.41
C PHE A 119 -11.85 6.50 -4.48
N ARG A 120 -12.61 6.46 -3.39
CA ARG A 120 -13.83 7.22 -3.18
C ARG A 120 -13.93 7.72 -1.75
N ILE A 121 -14.76 8.73 -1.51
CA ILE A 121 -15.01 9.31 -0.19
C ILE A 121 -16.47 9.07 0.14
N ASP A 122 -16.74 8.50 1.32
CA ASP A 122 -18.09 8.22 1.88
C ASP A 122 -19.06 7.58 0.87
N GLY A 123 -18.59 6.59 0.10
CA GLY A 123 -19.40 5.88 -0.89
C GLY A 123 -19.74 6.72 -2.14
N GLY A 124 -19.11 7.87 -2.33
CA GLY A 124 -19.25 8.71 -3.51
C GLY A 124 -18.68 8.08 -4.80
N PRO A 125 -18.51 8.86 -5.86
CA PRO A 125 -17.99 8.36 -7.13
C PRO A 125 -16.53 7.92 -7.00
N TRP A 126 -16.15 6.88 -7.77
CA TRP A 126 -14.77 6.42 -7.86
C TRP A 126 -13.94 7.41 -8.68
N MET A 127 -12.75 7.72 -8.17
CA MET A 127 -11.74 8.59 -8.76
C MET A 127 -10.43 7.84 -8.85
N GLU A 128 -9.60 8.15 -9.84
CA GLU A 128 -8.29 7.51 -9.98
C GLU A 128 -7.26 8.17 -9.07
N ALA A 129 -6.45 7.35 -8.38
CA ALA A 129 -5.33 7.82 -7.57
C ALA A 129 -4.19 8.33 -8.48
N ALA A 130 -3.34 9.21 -7.96
CA ALA A 130 -2.15 9.65 -8.66
C ALA A 130 -1.00 8.64 -8.47
N TYR A 131 -0.17 8.48 -9.49
CA TYR A 131 1.05 7.66 -9.49
C TYR A 131 2.03 8.17 -10.54
N GLU A 132 3.27 7.75 -10.46
CA GLU A 132 4.26 8.11 -11.48
C GLU A 132 3.88 7.48 -12.83
N THR A 133 3.93 8.30 -13.88
CA THR A 133 3.72 7.81 -15.24
C THR A 133 4.91 6.96 -15.67
N VAL A 134 4.69 5.71 -15.98
CA VAL A 134 5.71 4.75 -16.41
C VAL A 134 5.53 4.46 -17.89
N GLU A 135 6.65 4.38 -18.64
CA GLU A 135 6.63 3.93 -20.03
C GLU A 135 6.14 2.47 -20.09
N GLY A 136 5.10 2.21 -20.87
CA GLY A 136 4.42 0.91 -20.90
C GLY A 136 3.24 0.78 -19.96
N GLY A 137 2.95 1.83 -19.15
CA GLY A 137 1.86 1.86 -18.19
C GLY A 137 2.15 1.09 -16.90
N LEU A 138 1.19 1.09 -15.97
CA LEU A 138 1.32 0.44 -14.66
C LEU A 138 1.45 -1.08 -14.77
N ALA A 139 0.86 -1.69 -15.80
CA ALA A 139 0.98 -3.12 -16.08
C ALA A 139 2.43 -3.58 -16.34
N ALA A 140 3.35 -2.65 -16.63
CA ALA A 140 4.77 -2.94 -16.77
C ALA A 140 5.49 -3.06 -15.41
N LEU A 141 4.83 -2.70 -14.32
CA LEU A 141 5.39 -2.74 -12.97
C LEU A 141 4.82 -3.91 -12.18
N GLU A 142 5.70 -4.66 -11.53
CA GLU A 142 5.30 -5.69 -10.55
C GLU A 142 4.69 -5.07 -9.30
N ARG A 143 5.17 -3.88 -8.91
CA ARG A 143 4.67 -3.09 -7.77
C ARG A 143 4.90 -1.61 -8.03
N PHE A 144 3.94 -0.77 -7.65
CA PHE A 144 4.06 0.68 -7.75
C PHE A 144 3.42 1.40 -6.55
N GLU A 145 3.88 2.62 -6.33
CA GLU A 145 3.33 3.50 -5.29
C GLU A 145 2.23 4.37 -5.87
N TRP A 146 1.20 4.61 -5.07
CA TRP A 146 0.10 5.50 -5.40
C TRP A 146 -0.09 6.56 -4.32
N VAL A 147 -0.71 7.67 -4.70
CA VAL A 147 -1.00 8.81 -3.82
C VAL A 147 -2.43 9.30 -4.06
N VAL A 148 -3.14 9.55 -2.97
CA VAL A 148 -4.39 10.30 -2.94
C VAL A 148 -4.15 11.57 -2.13
N ALA A 149 -4.30 12.73 -2.76
CA ALA A 149 -4.12 14.04 -2.11
C ALA A 149 -5.48 14.70 -1.90
N LEU A 150 -5.82 15.03 -0.66
CA LEU A 150 -7.10 15.55 -0.24
C LEU A 150 -6.95 16.95 0.35
N ASP A 151 -7.77 17.88 -0.10
CA ASP A 151 -7.96 19.16 0.53
C ASP A 151 -9.04 19.02 1.61
N LEU A 152 -8.62 18.90 2.86
CA LEU A 152 -9.54 18.66 3.98
C LEU A 152 -10.51 19.84 4.21
N ASP A 153 -10.15 21.04 3.76
CA ASP A 153 -11.01 22.24 3.88
C ASP A 153 -12.21 22.17 2.94
N ARG A 154 -12.09 21.41 1.84
CA ARG A 154 -13.18 21.18 0.89
C ARG A 154 -14.04 19.97 1.21
N LEU A 155 -13.63 19.14 2.15
CA LEU A 155 -14.44 18.03 2.62
C LEU A 155 -15.48 18.53 3.62
N GLU A 156 -16.62 17.84 3.70
CA GLU A 156 -17.63 18.12 4.74
C GLU A 156 -17.01 18.01 6.12
N ALA A 157 -17.48 18.85 7.05
CA ALA A 157 -16.96 18.84 8.42
C ALA A 157 -17.29 17.50 9.13
N GLY A 158 -16.25 16.87 9.69
CA GLY A 158 -16.41 15.63 10.44
C GLY A 158 -15.58 14.48 9.86
N ASN A 159 -15.86 13.28 10.38
CA ASN A 159 -15.15 12.07 9.94
C ASN A 159 -15.64 11.65 8.56
N GLN A 160 -14.69 11.48 7.65
CA GLN A 160 -14.90 10.99 6.30
C GLN A 160 -14.14 9.68 6.12
N THR A 161 -14.69 8.75 5.37
CA THR A 161 -14.04 7.49 5.05
C THR A 161 -13.52 7.52 3.61
N VAL A 162 -12.22 7.39 3.45
CA VAL A 162 -11.60 7.19 2.13
C VAL A 162 -11.42 5.70 1.90
N GLU A 163 -12.04 5.21 0.86
CA GLU A 163 -11.93 3.84 0.41
C GLU A 163 -11.03 3.78 -0.82
N VAL A 164 -10.09 2.84 -0.86
CA VAL A 164 -9.14 2.65 -1.97
C VAL A 164 -9.16 1.20 -2.41
N ARG A 165 -9.16 0.97 -3.73
CA ARG A 165 -9.06 -0.35 -4.35
C ARG A 165 -8.19 -0.33 -5.59
N GLY A 166 -7.60 -1.48 -5.94
CA GLY A 166 -6.95 -1.70 -7.22
C GLY A 166 -7.92 -2.35 -8.21
N LEU A 167 -7.72 -2.12 -9.49
CA LEU A 167 -8.36 -2.90 -10.55
C LEU A 167 -7.29 -3.68 -11.31
N ASN A 168 -7.58 -4.94 -11.63
CA ASN A 168 -6.73 -5.72 -12.54
C ASN A 168 -7.00 -5.32 -14.01
N GLU A 169 -6.29 -5.94 -14.95
CA GLU A 169 -6.45 -5.67 -16.39
C GLU A 169 -7.85 -5.99 -16.93
N GLN A 170 -8.59 -6.87 -16.28
CA GLN A 170 -9.95 -7.26 -16.62
C GLN A 170 -10.98 -6.34 -15.96
N GLY A 171 -10.54 -5.39 -15.13
CA GLY A 171 -11.41 -4.46 -14.41
C GLY A 171 -12.02 -5.04 -13.13
N ALA A 172 -11.59 -6.24 -12.70
CA ALA A 172 -12.04 -6.79 -11.41
C ALA A 172 -11.36 -6.05 -10.25
N PRO A 173 -12.11 -5.63 -9.21
CA PRO A 173 -11.55 -4.90 -8.08
C PRO A 173 -10.82 -5.84 -7.11
N SER A 174 -9.81 -5.30 -6.44
CA SER A 174 -9.22 -5.91 -5.24
C SER A 174 -10.16 -5.80 -4.05
N LEU A 175 -9.80 -6.42 -2.93
CA LEU A 175 -10.33 -6.02 -1.63
C LEU A 175 -10.01 -4.55 -1.39
N SER A 176 -10.99 -3.81 -0.82
CA SER A 176 -10.82 -2.40 -0.47
C SER A 176 -10.06 -2.23 0.84
N VAL A 177 -9.28 -1.15 0.91
CA VAL A 177 -8.67 -0.66 2.15
C VAL A 177 -9.24 0.71 2.50
N PHE A 178 -9.30 1.03 3.79
CA PHE A 178 -9.99 2.20 4.29
C PHE A 178 -9.07 3.08 5.13
N ALA A 179 -9.24 4.39 5.01
CA ALA A 179 -8.64 5.37 5.90
C ALA A 179 -9.69 6.36 6.38
N ALA A 180 -9.60 6.76 7.64
CA ALA A 180 -10.41 7.86 8.16
C ALA A 180 -9.64 9.18 8.02
N VAL A 181 -10.31 10.21 7.53
CA VAL A 181 -9.81 11.59 7.50
C VAL A 181 -10.84 12.51 8.14
N VAL A 182 -10.43 13.67 8.58
CA VAL A 182 -11.35 14.64 9.22
C VAL A 182 -11.42 15.88 8.35
N GLY A 183 -12.55 16.05 7.69
CA GLY A 183 -12.86 17.25 6.92
C GLY A 183 -13.10 18.44 7.86
N THR A 184 -12.64 19.63 7.51
CA THR A 184 -12.82 20.86 8.32
C THR A 184 -14.06 21.62 7.91
N GLY A 185 -14.58 21.43 6.68
CA GLY A 185 -15.73 22.16 6.16
C GLY A 185 -15.46 23.67 6.03
N ALA A 186 -14.19 24.09 6.01
CA ALA A 186 -13.82 25.49 5.96
C ALA A 186 -13.86 26.08 4.56
N GLY A 187 -13.96 25.25 3.50
CA GLY A 187 -14.10 25.67 2.11
C GLY A 187 -15.46 26.31 1.85
N ASP A 188 -15.49 27.40 1.15
CA ASP A 188 -16.72 28.07 0.71
C ASP A 188 -17.54 27.06 -0.11
N GLY A 189 -18.71 26.65 0.40
CA GLY A 189 -19.59 25.55 -0.02
C GLY A 189 -19.94 25.38 -1.52
N GLU A 190 -18.98 25.57 -2.40
CA GLU A 190 -19.02 25.02 -3.74
C GLU A 190 -18.82 23.51 -3.62
N SER A 191 -19.91 22.78 -3.81
CA SER A 191 -19.87 21.33 -4.03
C SER A 191 -18.67 21.02 -4.91
N MET A 192 -17.78 20.14 -4.45
CA MET A 192 -16.67 19.68 -5.26
C MET A 192 -17.23 19.17 -6.58
N ASP A 193 -17.27 20.06 -7.58
CA ASP A 193 -17.32 19.61 -8.96
C ASP A 193 -15.96 18.99 -9.21
N LEU A 194 -15.86 17.70 -8.89
CA LEU A 194 -14.66 16.85 -9.05
C LEU A 194 -14.34 16.60 -10.54
N GLY A 195 -14.81 17.49 -11.42
CA GLY A 195 -14.17 17.78 -12.68
C GLY A 195 -12.80 18.35 -12.45
N VAL A 196 -11.98 17.65 -11.65
CA VAL A 196 -10.56 17.93 -11.53
C VAL A 196 -10.01 17.72 -12.93
N ASN A 197 -9.79 18.85 -13.58
CA ASN A 197 -9.17 18.91 -14.87
C ASN A 197 -7.86 18.11 -14.73
N LEU A 198 -7.82 16.89 -15.25
CA LEU A 198 -6.68 15.97 -15.20
C LEU A 198 -5.39 16.68 -15.60
N LEU A 199 -5.53 17.76 -16.41
CA LEU A 199 -4.47 18.67 -16.84
C LEU A 199 -3.89 19.53 -15.70
N THR A 200 -4.67 19.90 -14.67
CA THR A 200 -4.13 20.71 -13.56
C THR A 200 -3.44 19.85 -12.51
N LEU A 201 -3.92 18.63 -12.26
CA LEU A 201 -3.23 17.69 -11.38
C LEU A 201 -1.93 17.20 -12.01
N SER A 202 -1.93 16.90 -13.32
CA SER A 202 -0.72 16.53 -14.07
C SER A 202 0.30 17.68 -14.12
N ALA A 203 -0.14 18.94 -14.27
CA ALA A 203 0.74 20.10 -14.25
C ALA A 203 1.38 20.31 -12.87
N PHE A 204 0.63 20.04 -11.79
CA PHE A 204 1.15 20.16 -10.42
C PHE A 204 2.13 19.03 -10.07
N LEU A 205 1.82 17.80 -10.52
CA LEU A 205 2.72 16.65 -10.35
C LEU A 205 4.02 16.84 -11.16
N VAL A 206 3.93 17.32 -12.40
CA VAL A 206 5.10 17.68 -13.23
C VAL A 206 5.93 18.79 -12.59
N LEU A 207 5.30 19.78 -11.94
CA LEU A 207 6.02 20.83 -11.22
C LEU A 207 6.76 20.27 -10.00
N LEU A 208 6.17 19.33 -9.25
CA LEU A 208 6.82 18.67 -8.11
C LEU A 208 8.00 17.79 -8.55
N ILE A 209 7.87 17.08 -9.67
CA ILE A 209 8.97 16.29 -10.26
C ILE A 209 10.10 17.23 -10.73
N LEU A 210 9.78 18.33 -11.38
CA LEU A 210 10.79 19.31 -11.82
C LEU A 210 11.52 19.95 -10.63
N VAL A 211 10.82 20.27 -9.54
CA VAL A 211 11.42 20.77 -8.31
C VAL A 211 12.29 19.71 -7.64
N GLY A 212 11.85 18.46 -7.60
CA GLY A 212 12.63 17.32 -7.09
C GLY A 212 13.92 17.07 -7.89
N LEU A 213 13.84 17.13 -9.22
CA LEU A 213 15.00 17.00 -10.11
C LEU A 213 15.97 18.19 -9.98
N LEU A 214 15.45 19.42 -9.77
CA LEU A 214 16.27 20.59 -9.51
C LEU A 214 17.01 20.49 -8.17
N VAL A 215 16.37 19.95 -7.14
CA VAL A 215 17.00 19.74 -5.82
C VAL A 215 18.05 18.61 -5.89
N GLN A 216 17.82 17.54 -6.64
CA GLN A 216 18.82 16.49 -6.87
C GLN A 216 19.96 16.94 -7.80
N GLY A 217 19.67 17.78 -8.79
CA GLY A 217 20.69 18.35 -9.68
C GLY A 217 21.56 19.43 -9.01
N ALA A 218 21.18 19.96 -7.86
CA ALA A 218 21.94 20.96 -7.09
C ALA A 218 22.88 20.35 -6.03
N GLN A 219 23.09 19.06 -5.99
CA GLN A 219 24.20 18.45 -5.27
C GLN A 219 25.49 18.76 -6.03
N ILE A 220 26.01 19.97 -5.80
CA ILE A 220 27.34 20.38 -6.23
C ILE A 220 28.35 19.53 -5.47
N ASP A 221 29.16 18.76 -6.19
CA ASP A 221 30.32 18.07 -5.63
C ASP A 221 31.21 19.06 -4.87
N PRO A 222 31.63 18.76 -3.64
CA PRO A 222 32.62 19.58 -2.97
C PRO A 222 33.95 19.51 -3.70
N PRO A 223 34.67 20.65 -3.87
CA PRO A 223 35.92 20.67 -4.58
C PRO A 223 37.01 19.90 -3.85
N GLY A 224 37.56 18.94 -4.54
CA GLY A 224 38.90 18.39 -4.41
C GLY A 224 39.46 18.12 -3.03
N THR A 225 39.57 16.84 -2.66
CA THR A 225 40.63 16.36 -1.76
C THR A 225 41.60 15.50 -2.55
N LEU A 226 42.84 15.92 -2.45
CA LEU A 226 44.04 15.41 -3.08
C LEU A 226 44.27 13.89 -2.82
N HIS A 227 44.76 13.26 -3.88
CA HIS A 227 45.48 11.99 -3.86
C HIS A 227 46.43 11.83 -2.67
N SER A 228 46.31 10.73 -1.96
CA SER A 228 47.45 10.07 -1.39
C SER A 228 47.41 8.59 -1.78
N LEU A 229 48.34 8.25 -2.63
CA LEU A 229 48.80 6.91 -2.93
C LEU A 229 49.22 6.23 -1.62
N ASN A 230 48.71 5.06 -1.33
CA ASN A 230 49.44 4.13 -0.51
C ASN A 230 49.17 2.71 -1.06
N GLU A 231 50.24 2.19 -1.64
CA GLU A 231 50.43 0.79 -2.01
C GLU A 231 50.42 -0.06 -0.73
N ALA A 232 49.59 -1.07 -0.67
CA ALA A 232 49.83 -2.24 0.19
C ALA A 232 49.45 -3.50 -0.57
N GLY A 233 50.44 -4.35 -0.72
CA GLY A 233 50.43 -5.57 -1.51
C GLY A 233 49.54 -6.68 -0.96
N PRO A 234 49.50 -7.82 -1.64
CA PRO A 234 48.52 -8.87 -1.44
C PRO A 234 48.76 -9.65 -0.14
N VAL A 235 47.68 -9.84 0.64
CA VAL A 235 47.73 -10.75 1.80
C VAL A 235 47.39 -12.14 1.33
N GLU A 236 48.34 -13.04 1.48
CA GLU A 236 48.23 -14.47 1.27
C GLU A 236 47.12 -15.10 2.10
N ALA A 237 46.32 -15.94 1.43
CA ALA A 237 45.36 -16.83 2.09
C ALA A 237 46.10 -17.97 2.79
N VAL A 238 45.99 -18.03 4.10
CA VAL A 238 46.44 -19.20 4.89
C VAL A 238 45.29 -20.21 4.90
N LEU A 239 45.53 -21.32 4.20
CA LEU A 239 44.78 -22.56 4.33
C LEU A 239 45.07 -23.14 5.71
N LEU A 240 44.04 -23.30 6.56
CA LEU A 240 44.11 -24.13 7.74
C LEU A 240 43.68 -25.54 7.36
N ASP A 241 44.68 -26.42 7.47
CA ASP A 241 44.62 -27.85 7.25
C ASP A 241 43.72 -28.54 8.29
N GLU A 242 43.04 -29.56 7.85
CA GLU A 242 42.36 -30.54 8.68
C GLU A 242 43.40 -31.36 9.44
N ALA A 243 43.19 -31.52 10.73
CA ALA A 243 43.76 -32.67 11.44
C ALA A 243 42.98 -33.00 12.73
N ASP A 244 42.52 -34.24 12.74
CA ASP A 244 42.47 -35.20 13.85
C ASP A 244 41.39 -35.09 14.93
N SER A 245 40.45 -36.05 14.79
CA SER A 245 39.83 -36.73 15.93
C SER A 245 40.80 -37.68 16.59
N PRO A 246 40.71 -37.88 17.91
CA PRO A 246 40.64 -39.27 18.41
C PRO A 246 39.60 -39.48 19.51
N GLU A 247 39.04 -40.68 19.45
CA GLU A 247 38.43 -41.56 20.47
C GLU A 247 37.25 -41.05 21.30
#